data_85f3ecee32441186e77b170c5119a538
#
_entry.id   85f3ecee32441186e77b170c5119a538
#
_cell.length_a   1.000
_cell.length_b   1.000
_cell.length_c   1.000
_cell.angle_alpha   90.00
_cell.angle_beta   90.00
_cell.angle_gamma   90.00
#
_symmetry.space_group_name_H-M   'P 1'
#
loop_
_entity.id
_entity.type
_entity.pdbx_description
1 polymer ?
#
loop_
_entity_poly.entity_id
_entity_poly.type
_entity_poly.pdbx_seq_one_letter_code
_entity_poly.pdbx_strand_id
1 'polypeptide(L)'
;QCLVGSEMCIRDRYAGVIEGVGPRYCPSIEDKVMRFADRNQHQIFLEPEGLTSNEIYPNGISTSLPFDVQMQIVRSMQGMENAKIVRPGYAIEYDFFDPRDLKPTLESKFIQGLFFAGQINGTTGYEEAAAQGLLAGLNAARLSADKEGWAPARSQAYLGVLVDDLCTLGTKEPYRMFTSRAEYRLMLREDNADLRLTEIGRELGLVDDERWARFNEKLENIERERQRLKSTWVTPSAEAAAEVNAHLTAPLSREASGEDLLRRPEMTYEKLTTLTPFAPALTDEQAAEQVEIQVKYEGYIARQQDEIEKQLRNENTLLPATLDYRQVSGLSNEVIAKLNDHKPASIGQASRISGVTPAAISILLVWLKKQGMLRRSA
;
A
#
# COMPACT_ATOMS: atom_id res chain seq x y z
N GLN A 1 16.55 20.76 28.11
CA GLN A 1 16.49 21.94 27.21
C GLN A 1 15.19 21.98 26.39
N CYS A 2 14.47 20.87 26.23
CA CYS A 2 13.20 20.82 25.48
C CYS A 2 11.96 21.29 26.28
N LEU A 3 12.00 21.37 27.60
CA LEU A 3 10.85 21.76 28.43
C LEU A 3 10.52 23.25 28.39
N VAL A 4 11.46 24.11 28.04
CA VAL A 4 11.23 25.56 27.85
C VAL A 4 10.74 25.87 26.42
N GLY A 5 10.83 24.90 25.52
CA GLY A 5 10.49 25.07 24.11
C GLY A 5 9.02 24.80 23.75
N SER A 6 8.19 24.19 24.62
CA SER A 6 6.86 23.71 24.21
C SER A 6 5.87 24.85 23.94
N GLU A 7 5.84 25.90 24.76
CA GLU A 7 5.03 27.10 24.44
C GLU A 7 5.57 27.85 23.23
N MET A 8 6.89 27.91 23.09
CA MET A 8 7.55 28.47 21.91
C MET A 8 7.27 27.66 20.66
N CYS A 9 7.37 26.32 20.71
CA CYS A 9 7.09 25.45 19.56
C CYS A 9 5.66 25.57 19.04
N ILE A 10 4.66 25.67 19.94
CA ILE A 10 3.26 25.85 19.54
C ILE A 10 3.06 27.23 18.92
N ARG A 11 3.52 28.27 19.62
CA ARG A 11 3.44 29.65 19.13
C ARG A 11 4.19 29.82 17.81
N ASP A 12 5.39 29.25 17.72
CA ASP A 12 6.26 29.38 16.56
C ASP A 12 5.74 28.57 15.36
N ARG A 13 5.10 27.41 15.58
CA ARG A 13 4.43 26.65 14.52
C ARG A 13 3.24 27.39 13.95
N TYR A 14 2.39 28.00 14.79
CA TYR A 14 1.21 28.75 14.32
C TYR A 14 1.55 30.18 13.88
N ALA A 15 2.65 30.72 14.33
CA ALA A 15 3.17 32.00 13.86
C ALA A 15 3.99 31.91 12.55
N GLY A 16 4.19 30.70 12.00
CA GLY A 16 4.97 30.46 10.79
C GLY A 16 6.49 30.57 10.98
N VAL A 17 6.99 30.52 12.22
CA VAL A 17 8.41 30.58 12.53
C VAL A 17 9.09 29.21 12.32
N ILE A 18 8.35 28.12 12.50
CA ILE A 18 8.82 26.76 12.23
C ILE A 18 8.19 26.28 10.91
N GLU A 19 9.02 26.13 9.89
CA GLU A 19 8.64 25.48 8.64
C GLU A 19 8.58 23.96 8.86
N GLY A 20 7.41 23.44 9.21
CA GLY A 20 7.21 22.00 9.38
C GLY A 20 5.75 21.61 9.34
N VAL A 21 5.45 20.48 8.72
CA VAL A 21 4.11 19.89 8.69
C VAL A 21 4.02 18.85 9.79
N GLY A 22 3.16 19.10 10.79
CA GLY A 22 2.90 18.13 11.86
C GLY A 22 2.31 16.80 11.33
N PRO A 23 2.32 15.73 12.13
CA PRO A 23 1.79 14.43 11.75
C PRO A 23 0.29 14.56 11.37
N ARG A 24 -0.07 14.06 10.20
CA ARG A 24 -1.39 14.28 9.58
C ARG A 24 -2.54 13.63 10.34
N TYR A 25 -2.29 12.52 11.03
CA TYR A 25 -3.32 11.67 11.63
C TYR A 25 -3.32 11.62 13.16
N CYS A 26 -2.50 12.40 13.82
CA CYS A 26 -2.52 12.56 15.27
C CYS A 26 -2.51 14.05 15.63
N PRO A 27 -3.58 14.80 15.27
CA PRO A 27 -3.63 16.22 15.57
C PRO A 27 -3.68 16.38 17.09
N SER A 28 -2.83 17.27 17.61
CA SER A 28 -2.88 17.67 19.02
C SER A 28 -4.21 18.36 19.33
N ILE A 29 -4.53 18.49 20.62
CA ILE A 29 -5.74 19.24 21.03
C ILE A 29 -5.66 20.68 20.54
N GLU A 30 -4.45 21.25 20.51
CA GLU A 30 -4.19 22.59 20.02
C GLU A 30 -4.53 22.73 18.53
N ASP A 31 -4.14 21.73 17.71
CA ASP A 31 -4.50 21.67 16.30
C ASP A 31 -6.01 21.60 16.10
N LYS A 32 -6.69 20.79 16.94
CA LYS A 32 -8.14 20.64 16.87
C LYS A 32 -8.85 21.94 17.20
N VAL A 33 -8.45 22.62 18.27
CA VAL A 33 -9.01 23.90 18.70
C VAL A 33 -8.83 24.96 17.61
N MET A 34 -7.68 25.01 16.97
CA MET A 34 -7.42 25.98 15.91
C MET A 34 -8.19 25.66 14.61
N ARG A 35 -8.21 24.40 14.18
CA ARG A 35 -8.86 23.99 12.93
C ARG A 35 -10.38 23.95 13.02
N PHE A 36 -10.91 23.70 14.20
CA PHE A 36 -12.34 23.54 14.46
C PHE A 36 -12.83 24.52 15.52
N ALA A 37 -12.37 25.77 15.44
CA ALA A 37 -12.73 26.83 16.39
C ALA A 37 -14.26 27.06 16.52
N ASP A 38 -15.02 26.72 15.48
CA ASP A 38 -16.49 26.79 15.48
C ASP A 38 -17.16 25.68 16.29
N ARG A 39 -16.41 24.67 16.74
CA ARG A 39 -16.94 23.55 17.51
C ARG A 39 -16.85 23.84 19.00
N ASN A 40 -17.99 23.68 19.69
CA ASN A 40 -18.07 23.92 21.14
C ASN A 40 -17.58 22.75 21.98
N GLN A 41 -17.30 21.60 21.35
CA GLN A 41 -16.91 20.38 22.04
C GLN A 41 -16.06 19.46 21.15
N HIS A 42 -15.18 18.70 21.80
CA HIS A 42 -14.40 17.64 21.18
C HIS A 42 -14.66 16.33 21.90
N GLN A 43 -14.81 15.25 21.14
CA GLN A 43 -15.00 13.92 21.71
C GLN A 43 -13.67 13.36 22.20
N ILE A 44 -13.69 12.77 23.41
CA ILE A 44 -12.58 12.10 24.05
C ILE A 44 -13.05 10.71 24.41
N PHE A 45 -12.22 9.70 24.13
CA PHE A 45 -12.46 8.32 24.53
C PHE A 45 -11.53 7.98 25.69
N LEU A 46 -12.08 7.39 26.73
CA LEU A 46 -11.32 6.90 27.89
C LEU A 46 -11.19 5.39 27.73
N GLU A 47 -9.99 4.95 27.46
CA GLU A 47 -9.67 3.56 27.14
C GLU A 47 -8.79 2.98 28.26
N PRO A 48 -9.24 1.92 29.00
CA PRO A 48 -8.37 1.22 29.92
C PRO A 48 -7.15 0.62 29.19
N GLU A 49 -5.95 0.81 29.70
CA GLU A 49 -4.72 0.23 29.09
C GLU A 49 -4.63 -1.30 29.28
N GLY A 50 -5.55 -1.91 29.97
CA GLY A 50 -5.65 -3.36 30.14
C GLY A 50 -6.77 -3.76 31.09
N LEU A 51 -7.15 -5.03 31.09
CA LEU A 51 -8.25 -5.57 31.89
C LEU A 51 -8.01 -5.46 33.40
N THR A 52 -6.77 -5.39 33.82
CA THR A 52 -6.35 -5.31 35.26
C THR A 52 -5.57 -4.02 35.54
N SER A 53 -5.45 -3.12 34.57
CA SER A 53 -4.74 -1.84 34.77
C SER A 53 -5.69 -0.77 35.31
N ASN A 54 -5.17 0.06 36.20
CA ASN A 54 -5.85 1.26 36.69
C ASN A 54 -5.49 2.50 35.82
N GLU A 55 -4.64 2.32 34.81
CA GLU A 55 -4.26 3.37 33.90
C GLU A 55 -5.30 3.49 32.77
N ILE A 56 -5.72 4.73 32.50
CA ILE A 56 -6.68 5.07 31.45
C ILE A 56 -5.97 5.94 30.41
N TYR A 57 -6.06 5.56 29.16
CA TYR A 57 -5.58 6.34 28.04
C TYR A 57 -6.69 7.29 27.54
N PRO A 58 -6.51 8.61 27.64
CA PRO A 58 -7.48 9.57 27.12
C PRO A 58 -7.21 9.84 25.64
N ASN A 59 -7.85 9.07 24.78
CA ASN A 59 -7.73 9.24 23.33
C ASN A 59 -8.44 10.51 22.86
N GLY A 60 -7.72 11.35 22.12
CA GLY A 60 -8.27 12.56 21.50
C GLY A 60 -7.76 13.87 22.09
N ILE A 61 -6.94 13.84 23.14
CA ILE A 61 -6.33 15.02 23.77
C ILE A 61 -4.80 15.00 23.75
N SER A 62 -4.20 14.40 22.70
CA SER A 62 -2.75 14.48 22.52
C SER A 62 -2.30 15.93 22.58
N THR A 63 -1.25 16.21 23.37
CA THR A 63 -0.78 17.58 23.59
C THR A 63 0.70 17.60 23.90
N SER A 64 1.35 18.72 23.55
CA SER A 64 2.73 19.05 23.93
C SER A 64 2.82 20.23 24.89
N LEU A 65 1.70 20.71 25.43
CA LEU A 65 1.65 21.82 26.35
C LEU A 65 2.42 21.50 27.67
N PRO A 66 2.83 22.52 28.44
CA PRO A 66 3.44 22.34 29.75
C PRO A 66 2.58 21.47 30.69
N PHE A 67 3.23 20.75 31.58
CA PHE A 67 2.56 19.76 32.46
C PHE A 67 1.44 20.35 33.31
N ASP A 68 1.65 21.54 33.85
CA ASP A 68 0.64 22.26 34.63
C ASP A 68 -0.61 22.60 33.83
N VAL A 69 -0.45 22.95 32.55
CA VAL A 69 -1.55 23.16 31.63
C VAL A 69 -2.26 21.84 31.29
N GLN A 70 -1.51 20.76 31.06
CA GLN A 70 -2.10 19.43 30.84
C GLN A 70 -2.97 19.01 32.05
N MET A 71 -2.48 19.23 33.26
CA MET A 71 -3.25 18.95 34.49
C MET A 71 -4.54 19.77 34.55
N GLN A 72 -4.51 21.05 34.16
CA GLN A 72 -5.69 21.90 34.12
C GLN A 72 -6.70 21.41 33.08
N ILE A 73 -6.23 21.06 31.86
CA ILE A 73 -7.08 20.50 30.80
C ILE A 73 -7.77 19.22 31.28
N VAL A 74 -7.03 18.27 31.80
CA VAL A 74 -7.60 17.00 32.25
C VAL A 74 -8.61 17.20 33.39
N ARG A 75 -8.29 18.03 34.38
CA ARG A 75 -9.15 18.29 35.54
C ARG A 75 -10.34 19.19 35.24
N SER A 76 -10.35 19.90 34.12
CA SER A 76 -11.53 20.65 33.66
C SER A 76 -12.63 19.76 33.08
N MET A 77 -12.35 18.49 32.82
CA MET A 77 -13.32 17.54 32.28
C MET A 77 -14.21 17.01 33.39
N GLN A 78 -15.51 16.93 33.15
CA GLN A 78 -16.49 16.42 34.09
C GLN A 78 -16.17 14.96 34.48
N GLY A 79 -16.03 14.69 35.75
CA GLY A 79 -15.68 13.38 36.34
C GLY A 79 -14.17 13.10 36.44
N MET A 80 -13.33 14.03 35.96
CA MET A 80 -11.87 13.90 36.02
C MET A 80 -11.19 14.95 36.95
N GLU A 81 -11.94 15.61 37.79
CA GLU A 81 -11.46 16.70 38.67
C GLU A 81 -10.32 16.28 39.58
N ASN A 82 -10.28 14.99 39.94
CA ASN A 82 -9.27 14.40 40.83
C ASN A 82 -8.26 13.49 40.07
N ALA A 83 -8.29 13.50 38.73
CA ALA A 83 -7.40 12.68 37.95
C ALA A 83 -5.92 13.05 38.17
N LYS A 84 -5.06 12.05 38.09
CA LYS A 84 -3.61 12.19 38.15
C LYS A 84 -3.03 11.75 36.79
N ILE A 85 -2.18 12.58 36.22
CA ILE A 85 -1.44 12.21 35.01
C ILE A 85 -0.24 11.37 35.44
N VAL A 86 -0.20 10.12 34.99
CA VAL A 86 0.91 9.19 35.23
C VAL A 86 2.04 9.43 34.23
N ARG A 87 1.68 9.67 32.98
CA ARG A 87 2.61 10.00 31.90
C ARG A 87 2.11 11.25 31.19
N PRO A 88 2.83 12.36 31.25
CA PRO A 88 2.43 13.57 30.52
C PRO A 88 2.58 13.40 29.02
N GLY A 89 1.76 14.12 28.26
CA GLY A 89 1.95 14.30 26.83
C GLY A 89 3.27 15.03 26.55
N TYR A 90 3.84 14.79 25.38
CA TYR A 90 5.13 15.35 24.95
C TYR A 90 5.12 15.66 23.46
N ALA A 91 5.94 16.62 23.06
CA ALA A 91 6.18 16.90 21.65
C ALA A 91 7.04 15.80 21.05
N ILE A 92 6.65 15.35 19.85
CA ILE A 92 7.43 14.41 19.07
C ILE A 92 8.05 15.19 17.90
N GLU A 93 9.37 15.13 17.81
CA GLU A 93 10.14 15.64 16.68
C GLU A 93 10.78 14.44 15.98
N TYR A 94 10.75 14.46 14.65
CA TYR A 94 11.30 13.39 13.82
C TYR A 94 12.42 13.94 12.95
N ASP A 95 13.54 13.22 12.91
CA ASP A 95 14.50 13.42 11.84
C ASP A 95 13.89 12.98 10.51
N PHE A 96 14.18 13.73 9.47
CA PHE A 96 13.71 13.50 8.12
C PHE A 96 14.86 13.60 7.13
N PHE A 97 14.99 12.60 6.27
CA PHE A 97 15.86 12.61 5.13
C PHE A 97 15.03 12.46 3.85
N ASP A 98 15.43 13.16 2.79
CA ASP A 98 14.71 13.10 1.54
C ASP A 98 14.75 11.67 0.96
N PRO A 99 13.63 10.96 0.86
CA PRO A 99 13.63 9.58 0.40
C PRO A 99 14.01 9.42 -1.09
N ARG A 100 14.09 10.52 -1.85
CA ARG A 100 14.64 10.51 -3.22
C ARG A 100 16.14 10.19 -3.25
N ASP A 101 16.80 10.28 -2.11
CA ASP A 101 18.20 9.90 -1.94
C ASP A 101 18.38 8.39 -1.69
N LEU A 102 17.29 7.63 -1.73
CA LEU A 102 17.29 6.19 -1.61
C LEU A 102 17.10 5.50 -2.97
N LYS A 103 17.70 4.32 -3.08
CA LYS A 103 17.39 3.34 -4.12
C LYS A 103 16.02 2.69 -3.82
N PRO A 104 15.36 2.02 -4.78
CA PRO A 104 14.14 1.24 -4.52
C PRO A 104 14.31 0.13 -3.46
N THR A 105 15.54 -0.28 -3.17
CA THR A 105 15.90 -1.22 -2.10
C THR A 105 15.90 -0.57 -0.71
N LEU A 106 15.64 0.73 -0.62
CA LEU A 106 15.77 1.59 0.56
C LEU A 106 17.21 1.79 1.05
N GLU A 107 18.19 1.38 0.26
CA GLU A 107 19.60 1.71 0.49
C GLU A 107 19.90 3.15 0.07
N SER A 108 20.72 3.85 0.84
CA SER A 108 21.22 5.18 0.48
C SER A 108 21.97 5.16 -0.86
N LYS A 109 21.77 6.16 -1.71
CA LYS A 109 22.54 6.38 -2.94
C LYS A 109 23.98 6.83 -2.66
N PHE A 110 24.24 7.36 -1.46
CA PHE A 110 25.52 7.98 -1.09
C PHE A 110 26.40 7.08 -0.21
N ILE A 111 25.77 6.26 0.64
CA ILE A 111 26.49 5.42 1.61
C ILE A 111 26.06 3.97 1.38
N GLN A 112 26.97 3.16 0.88
CA GLN A 112 26.74 1.74 0.67
C GLN A 112 26.49 1.01 1.99
N GLY A 113 25.48 0.14 2.01
CA GLY A 113 25.13 -0.66 3.18
C GLY A 113 24.31 0.09 4.23
N LEU A 114 23.96 1.37 4.01
CA LEU A 114 23.08 2.14 4.88
C LEU A 114 21.65 2.13 4.32
N PHE A 115 20.71 1.61 5.10
CA PHE A 115 19.30 1.52 4.74
C PHE A 115 18.45 2.36 5.69
N PHE A 116 17.42 3.02 5.14
CA PHE A 116 16.46 3.80 5.93
C PHE A 116 15.07 3.22 5.82
N ALA A 117 14.32 3.23 6.93
CA ALA A 117 12.95 2.73 6.97
C ALA A 117 12.09 3.50 7.99
N GLY A 118 10.82 3.67 7.68
CA GLY A 118 9.85 4.29 8.57
C GLY A 118 9.81 5.81 8.46
N GLN A 119 9.60 6.47 9.58
CA GLN A 119 9.33 7.91 9.63
C GLN A 119 10.49 8.79 9.17
N ILE A 120 11.72 8.30 9.25
CA ILE A 120 12.90 9.01 8.72
C ILE A 120 12.78 9.29 7.22
N ASN A 121 12.01 8.48 6.50
CA ASN A 121 11.68 8.63 5.09
C ASN A 121 10.40 9.47 4.85
N GLY A 122 9.87 10.12 5.88
CA GLY A 122 8.68 10.97 5.78
C GLY A 122 7.34 10.23 5.86
N THR A 123 7.31 8.98 6.32
CA THR A 123 6.07 8.24 6.60
C THR A 123 5.73 8.30 8.09
N THR A 124 4.45 8.30 8.45
CA THR A 124 4.02 8.39 9.85
C THR A 124 3.12 7.25 10.31
N GLY A 125 2.81 6.27 9.44
CA GLY A 125 2.00 5.10 9.78
C GLY A 125 2.84 3.91 10.22
N TYR A 126 2.28 3.10 11.13
CA TYR A 126 2.93 1.87 11.58
C TYR A 126 3.07 0.85 10.44
N GLU A 127 2.06 0.78 9.58
CA GLU A 127 2.01 -0.14 8.45
C GLU A 127 3.07 0.22 7.41
N GLU A 128 3.22 1.51 7.11
CA GLU A 128 4.26 2.00 6.21
C GLU A 128 5.66 1.73 6.79
N ALA A 129 5.84 1.93 8.10
CA ALA A 129 7.11 1.69 8.76
C ALA A 129 7.47 0.19 8.77
N ALA A 130 6.49 -0.69 9.07
CA ALA A 130 6.68 -2.13 9.07
C ALA A 130 7.05 -2.66 7.67
N ALA A 131 6.35 -2.19 6.63
CA ALA A 131 6.61 -2.57 5.25
C ALA A 131 8.01 -2.14 4.78
N GLN A 132 8.41 -0.90 5.10
CA GLN A 132 9.74 -0.40 4.80
C GLN A 132 10.82 -1.17 5.58
N GLY A 133 10.59 -1.45 6.86
CA GLY A 133 11.51 -2.20 7.71
C GLY A 133 11.77 -3.61 7.18
N LEU A 134 10.71 -4.31 6.73
CA LEU A 134 10.82 -5.60 6.09
C LEU A 134 11.68 -5.53 4.83
N LEU A 135 11.42 -4.57 3.95
CA LEU A 135 12.16 -4.42 2.70
C LEU A 135 13.63 -4.03 2.92
N ALA A 136 13.87 -3.07 3.81
CA ALA A 136 15.23 -2.64 4.16
C ALA A 136 16.04 -3.78 4.78
N GLY A 137 15.45 -4.51 5.74
CA GLY A 137 16.07 -5.67 6.38
C GLY A 137 16.38 -6.81 5.41
N LEU A 138 15.45 -7.13 4.51
CA LEU A 138 15.66 -8.08 3.44
C LEU A 138 16.86 -7.69 2.56
N ASN A 139 16.90 -6.43 2.11
CA ASN A 139 17.96 -5.97 1.23
C ASN A 139 19.31 -5.85 1.93
N ALA A 140 19.33 -5.48 3.21
CA ALA A 140 20.55 -5.51 4.02
C ALA A 140 21.11 -6.94 4.15
N ALA A 141 20.22 -7.92 4.41
CA ALA A 141 20.63 -9.34 4.47
C ALA A 141 21.10 -9.86 3.11
N ARG A 142 20.44 -9.46 2.01
CA ARG A 142 20.88 -9.84 0.65
C ARG A 142 22.23 -9.23 0.30
N LEU A 143 22.45 -7.96 0.62
CA LEU A 143 23.73 -7.30 0.41
C LEU A 143 24.85 -7.96 1.22
N SER A 144 24.62 -8.32 2.48
CA SER A 144 25.61 -9.03 3.31
C SER A 144 25.95 -10.44 2.79
N ALA A 145 25.09 -11.02 1.96
CA ALA A 145 25.26 -12.30 1.30
C ALA A 145 25.70 -12.18 -0.17
N ASP A 146 26.16 -11.00 -0.59
CA ASP A 146 26.56 -10.68 -1.98
C ASP A 146 25.47 -11.00 -3.02
N LYS A 147 24.19 -10.87 -2.64
CA LYS A 147 23.05 -11.06 -3.51
C LYS A 147 22.51 -9.71 -4.01
N GLU A 148 21.95 -9.70 -5.20
CA GLU A 148 21.28 -8.51 -5.73
C GLU A 148 20.10 -8.08 -4.85
N GLY A 149 19.92 -6.77 -4.69
CA GLY A 149 18.78 -6.20 -4.00
C GLY A 149 17.47 -6.49 -4.74
N TRP A 150 16.36 -6.50 -3.99
CA TRP A 150 15.02 -6.70 -4.54
C TRP A 150 14.08 -5.60 -4.08
N ALA A 151 13.20 -5.18 -4.96
CA ALA A 151 12.08 -4.29 -4.63
C ALA A 151 10.85 -4.70 -5.44
N PRO A 152 9.64 -4.70 -4.83
CA PRO A 152 8.43 -5.04 -5.56
C PRO A 152 8.06 -3.92 -6.54
N ALA A 153 7.53 -4.31 -7.70
CA ALA A 153 6.96 -3.36 -8.65
C ALA A 153 5.64 -2.78 -8.11
N ARG A 154 5.23 -1.62 -8.64
CA ARG A 154 3.95 -0.98 -8.31
C ARG A 154 2.73 -1.88 -8.61
N SER A 155 2.83 -2.76 -9.59
CA SER A 155 1.79 -3.74 -9.94
C SER A 155 1.77 -4.98 -9.04
N GLN A 156 2.81 -5.21 -8.25
CA GLN A 156 2.92 -6.40 -7.40
C GLN A 156 2.43 -6.17 -5.96
N ALA A 157 2.66 -4.97 -5.41
CA ALA A 157 2.34 -4.70 -4.01
C ALA A 157 2.12 -3.21 -3.74
N TYR A 158 1.31 -2.90 -2.72
CA TYR A 158 1.24 -1.54 -2.15
C TYR A 158 2.59 -1.06 -1.63
N LEU A 159 3.42 -1.96 -1.12
CA LEU A 159 4.81 -1.67 -0.75
C LEU A 159 5.61 -1.15 -1.96
N GLY A 160 5.39 -1.72 -3.16
CA GLY A 160 6.02 -1.22 -4.39
C GLY A 160 5.56 0.19 -4.74
N VAL A 161 4.26 0.49 -4.60
CA VAL A 161 3.72 1.85 -4.80
C VAL A 161 4.34 2.83 -3.81
N LEU A 162 4.38 2.46 -2.53
CA LEU A 162 4.94 3.29 -1.44
C LEU A 162 6.40 3.63 -1.71
N VAL A 163 7.22 2.62 -1.97
CA VAL A 163 8.66 2.83 -2.17
C VAL A 163 8.94 3.62 -3.44
N ASP A 164 8.23 3.33 -4.52
CA ASP A 164 8.39 4.08 -5.76
C ASP A 164 7.98 5.55 -5.60
N ASP A 165 6.84 5.83 -4.95
CA ASP A 165 6.42 7.21 -4.65
C ASP A 165 7.47 7.95 -3.81
N LEU A 166 8.00 7.34 -2.76
CA LEU A 166 9.02 7.94 -1.91
C LEU A 166 10.31 8.23 -2.68
N CYS A 167 10.83 7.24 -3.40
CA CYS A 167 12.12 7.36 -4.08
C CYS A 167 12.08 8.23 -5.35
N THR A 168 10.91 8.45 -5.95
CA THR A 168 10.77 9.23 -7.19
C THR A 168 10.14 10.59 -6.97
N LEU A 169 9.03 10.66 -6.24
CA LEU A 169 8.30 11.90 -5.99
C LEU A 169 8.80 12.63 -4.74
N GLY A 170 9.31 11.87 -3.76
CA GLY A 170 9.57 12.39 -2.42
C GLY A 170 8.27 12.74 -1.69
N THR A 171 8.41 13.43 -0.58
CA THR A 171 7.24 13.92 0.15
C THR A 171 7.51 15.29 0.77
N LYS A 172 6.51 16.17 0.65
CA LYS A 172 6.52 17.51 1.29
C LYS A 172 5.69 17.55 2.56
N GLU A 173 4.88 16.52 2.79
CA GLU A 173 4.05 16.32 3.98
C GLU A 173 4.14 14.84 4.38
N PRO A 174 3.78 14.48 5.62
CA PRO A 174 3.80 13.08 6.04
C PRO A 174 3.05 12.15 5.08
N TYR A 175 3.78 11.21 4.50
CA TYR A 175 3.23 10.26 3.54
C TYR A 175 2.36 9.21 4.23
N ARG A 176 1.16 8.99 3.67
CA ARG A 176 0.28 7.87 4.03
C ARG A 176 -0.12 7.13 2.78
N MET A 177 -0.17 5.80 2.92
CA MET A 177 -0.63 4.93 1.86
C MET A 177 -2.15 4.93 1.78
N PHE A 178 -2.69 5.44 0.69
CA PHE A 178 -4.11 5.38 0.36
C PHE A 178 -4.32 4.53 -0.88
N THR A 179 -5.47 3.89 -0.96
CA THR A 179 -5.85 3.12 -2.16
C THR A 179 -5.86 3.96 -3.43
N SER A 180 -6.10 5.28 -3.30
CA SER A 180 -6.06 6.22 -4.43
C SER A 180 -4.68 6.40 -5.07
N ARG A 181 -3.61 6.00 -4.37
CA ARG A 181 -2.23 6.07 -4.89
C ARG A 181 -1.88 4.90 -5.82
N ALA A 182 -2.64 3.81 -5.73
CA ALA A 182 -2.40 2.62 -6.54
C ALA A 182 -3.24 2.65 -7.82
N GLU A 183 -2.59 2.44 -8.94
CA GLU A 183 -3.20 2.36 -10.27
C GLU A 183 -3.96 1.04 -10.47
N TYR A 184 -3.43 -0.05 -9.91
CA TYR A 184 -3.89 -1.41 -10.14
C TYR A 184 -4.70 -1.97 -8.96
N ARG A 185 -5.67 -1.19 -8.44
CA ARG A 185 -6.43 -1.54 -7.23
C ARG A 185 -7.20 -2.84 -7.34
N LEU A 186 -7.61 -3.23 -8.55
CA LEU A 186 -8.31 -4.49 -8.77
C LEU A 186 -7.37 -5.70 -8.60
N MET A 187 -6.09 -5.52 -8.89
CA MET A 187 -5.06 -6.55 -8.67
C MET A 187 -4.52 -6.54 -7.25
N LEU A 188 -4.34 -5.33 -6.66
CA LEU A 188 -3.71 -5.15 -5.36
C LEU A 188 -4.77 -5.17 -4.24
N ARG A 189 -5.35 -6.34 -3.99
CA ARG A 189 -6.31 -6.52 -2.90
C ARG A 189 -5.68 -7.26 -1.72
N GLU A 190 -6.28 -7.08 -0.55
CA GLU A 190 -5.89 -7.78 0.67
C GLU A 190 -6.10 -9.29 0.53
N ASP A 191 -7.27 -9.68 0.02
CA ASP A 191 -7.72 -11.07 -0.12
C ASP A 191 -6.80 -11.94 -0.98
N ASN A 192 -6.05 -11.35 -1.91
CA ASN A 192 -5.15 -12.05 -2.82
C ASN A 192 -3.66 -11.73 -2.62
N ALA A 193 -3.29 -11.09 -1.52
CA ALA A 193 -1.90 -10.70 -1.29
C ALA A 193 -0.97 -11.92 -1.21
N ASP A 194 -1.42 -12.99 -0.61
CA ASP A 194 -0.70 -14.26 -0.54
C ASP A 194 -0.49 -14.88 -1.93
N LEU A 195 -1.51 -14.86 -2.80
CA LEU A 195 -1.41 -15.38 -4.16
C LEU A 195 -0.41 -14.61 -5.05
N ARG A 196 -0.15 -13.34 -4.73
CA ARG A 196 0.81 -12.49 -5.47
C ARG A 196 2.23 -12.54 -4.92
N LEU A 197 2.41 -12.75 -3.62
CA LEU A 197 3.67 -12.48 -2.94
C LEU A 197 4.29 -13.69 -2.24
N THR A 198 3.55 -14.76 -1.95
CA THR A 198 4.09 -15.87 -1.16
C THR A 198 5.18 -16.64 -1.90
N GLU A 199 5.04 -16.87 -3.21
CA GLU A 199 6.10 -17.51 -4.02
C GLU A 199 7.37 -16.67 -4.02
N ILE A 200 7.23 -15.37 -4.26
CA ILE A 200 8.36 -14.43 -4.22
C ILE A 200 8.99 -14.42 -2.82
N GLY A 201 8.17 -14.39 -1.77
CA GLY A 201 8.63 -14.45 -0.39
C GLY A 201 9.40 -15.75 -0.07
N ARG A 202 8.96 -16.88 -0.66
CA ARG A 202 9.66 -18.17 -0.54
C ARG A 202 11.03 -18.14 -1.21
N GLU A 203 11.12 -17.62 -2.42
CA GLU A 203 12.38 -17.47 -3.16
C GLU A 203 13.35 -16.52 -2.43
N LEU A 204 12.82 -15.49 -1.79
CA LEU A 204 13.59 -14.53 -1.00
C LEU A 204 14.00 -15.05 0.39
N GLY A 205 13.49 -16.23 0.81
CA GLY A 205 13.79 -16.84 2.11
C GLY A 205 12.99 -16.28 3.28
N LEU A 206 11.86 -15.60 3.01
CA LEU A 206 11.00 -14.99 4.03
C LEU A 206 9.82 -15.87 4.46
N VAL A 207 9.54 -16.94 3.70
CA VAL A 207 8.43 -17.86 3.93
C VAL A 207 8.95 -19.22 4.36
N ASP A 208 8.57 -19.65 5.55
CA ASP A 208 8.92 -20.96 6.12
C ASP A 208 8.14 -22.11 5.47
N ASP A 209 8.46 -23.35 5.85
CA ASP A 209 7.87 -24.54 5.26
C ASP A 209 6.39 -24.71 5.64
N GLU A 210 6.00 -24.31 6.84
CA GLU A 210 4.60 -24.39 7.29
C GLU A 210 3.71 -23.45 6.47
N ARG A 211 4.12 -22.19 6.36
CA ARG A 211 3.40 -21.19 5.57
C ARG A 211 3.36 -21.57 4.10
N TRP A 212 4.45 -22.09 3.57
CA TRP A 212 4.54 -22.57 2.19
C TRP A 212 3.59 -23.75 1.93
N ALA A 213 3.50 -24.72 2.85
CA ALA A 213 2.59 -25.85 2.74
C ALA A 213 1.11 -25.39 2.74
N ARG A 214 0.73 -24.51 3.66
CA ARG A 214 -0.63 -23.94 3.72
C ARG A 214 -0.98 -23.15 2.44
N PHE A 215 -0.06 -22.41 1.91
CA PHE A 215 -0.25 -21.65 0.67
C PHE A 215 -0.50 -22.60 -0.51
N ASN A 216 0.28 -23.67 -0.65
CA ASN A 216 0.08 -24.65 -1.71
C ASN A 216 -1.26 -25.39 -1.57
N GLU A 217 -1.65 -25.77 -0.36
CA GLU A 217 -2.96 -26.36 -0.10
C GLU A 217 -4.12 -25.45 -0.54
N LYS A 218 -4.03 -24.14 -0.23
CA LYS A 218 -5.00 -23.14 -0.70
C LYS A 218 -5.04 -23.06 -2.22
N LEU A 219 -3.89 -23.01 -2.88
CA LEU A 219 -3.81 -22.98 -4.35
C LEU A 219 -4.45 -24.20 -4.99
N GLU A 220 -4.12 -25.39 -4.48
CA GLU A 220 -4.68 -26.65 -4.97
C GLU A 220 -6.20 -26.72 -4.76
N ASN A 221 -6.70 -26.21 -3.63
CA ASN A 221 -8.13 -26.13 -3.36
C ASN A 221 -8.83 -25.21 -4.34
N ILE A 222 -8.29 -24.03 -4.62
CA ILE A 222 -8.85 -23.08 -5.59
C ILE A 222 -8.88 -23.69 -6.99
N GLU A 223 -7.78 -24.25 -7.46
CA GLU A 223 -7.69 -24.80 -8.82
C GLU A 223 -8.60 -26.00 -9.00
N ARG A 224 -8.59 -26.96 -8.06
CA ARG A 224 -9.46 -28.13 -8.07
C ARG A 224 -10.94 -27.75 -8.09
N GLU A 225 -11.33 -26.78 -7.29
CA GLU A 225 -12.71 -26.32 -7.21
C GLU A 225 -13.16 -25.59 -8.48
N ARG A 226 -12.32 -24.71 -9.00
CA ARG A 226 -12.59 -24.05 -10.29
C ARG A 226 -12.76 -25.08 -11.40
N GLN A 227 -11.90 -26.07 -11.48
CA GLN A 227 -12.00 -27.14 -12.47
C GLN A 227 -13.28 -27.97 -12.27
N ARG A 228 -13.67 -28.26 -11.03
CA ARG A 228 -14.91 -28.95 -10.70
C ARG A 228 -16.14 -28.17 -11.19
N LEU A 229 -16.23 -26.90 -10.85
CA LEU A 229 -17.33 -26.01 -11.27
C LEU A 229 -17.39 -25.83 -12.80
N LYS A 230 -16.25 -25.77 -13.45
CA LYS A 230 -16.16 -25.67 -14.92
C LYS A 230 -16.61 -26.93 -15.63
N SER A 231 -16.39 -28.11 -15.05
CA SER A 231 -16.75 -29.40 -15.62
C SER A 231 -18.13 -29.89 -15.23
N THR A 232 -18.79 -29.32 -14.22
CA THR A 232 -20.12 -29.67 -13.76
C THR A 232 -21.18 -28.84 -14.47
N TRP A 233 -22.04 -29.47 -15.25
CA TRP A 233 -23.03 -28.82 -16.14
C TRP A 233 -24.45 -29.12 -15.71
N VAL A 234 -25.35 -28.14 -15.91
CA VAL A 234 -26.80 -28.30 -15.76
C VAL A 234 -27.46 -27.91 -17.08
N THR A 235 -28.28 -28.83 -17.61
CA THR A 235 -29.08 -28.56 -18.81
C THR A 235 -30.48 -28.12 -18.40
N PRO A 236 -31.18 -27.27 -19.20
CA PRO A 236 -32.52 -26.78 -18.88
C PRO A 236 -33.56 -27.87 -18.67
N SER A 237 -33.38 -29.06 -19.29
CA SER A 237 -34.26 -30.21 -19.19
C SER A 237 -33.95 -31.12 -18.01
N ALA A 238 -32.88 -30.90 -17.28
CA ALA A 238 -32.51 -31.70 -16.11
C ALA A 238 -33.42 -31.41 -14.91
N GLU A 239 -33.67 -32.37 -14.07
CA GLU A 239 -34.42 -32.22 -12.82
C GLU A 239 -33.78 -31.13 -11.92
N ALA A 240 -32.47 -31.12 -11.86
CA ALA A 240 -31.70 -30.10 -11.14
C ALA A 240 -31.89 -28.67 -11.68
N ALA A 241 -32.40 -28.47 -12.91
CA ALA A 241 -32.61 -27.13 -13.44
C ALA A 241 -33.70 -26.37 -12.68
N ALA A 242 -34.68 -27.03 -12.11
CA ALA A 242 -35.71 -26.38 -11.29
C ALA A 242 -35.11 -25.75 -10.02
N GLU A 243 -34.23 -26.47 -9.36
CA GLU A 243 -33.50 -26.00 -8.19
C GLU A 243 -32.62 -24.76 -8.53
N VAL A 244 -31.86 -24.85 -9.62
CA VAL A 244 -31.01 -23.75 -10.09
C VAL A 244 -31.83 -22.51 -10.48
N ASN A 245 -32.93 -22.72 -11.23
CA ASN A 245 -33.80 -21.61 -11.72
C ASN A 245 -34.49 -20.86 -10.59
N ALA A 246 -34.73 -21.48 -9.42
CA ALA A 246 -35.28 -20.83 -8.25
C ALA A 246 -34.36 -19.68 -7.72
N HIS A 247 -33.08 -19.74 -8.02
CA HIS A 247 -32.09 -18.75 -7.59
C HIS A 247 -31.65 -17.78 -8.70
N LEU A 248 -32.18 -17.89 -9.90
CA LEU A 248 -31.83 -17.07 -11.04
C LEU A 248 -32.91 -16.02 -11.34
N THR A 249 -32.49 -14.84 -11.75
CA THR A 249 -33.40 -13.78 -12.22
C THR A 249 -34.13 -14.18 -13.51
N ALA A 250 -33.45 -14.96 -14.38
CA ALA A 250 -34.02 -15.54 -15.59
C ALA A 250 -33.66 -17.00 -15.68
N PRO A 251 -34.65 -17.89 -16.01
CA PRO A 251 -34.41 -19.33 -16.14
C PRO A 251 -33.31 -19.67 -17.16
N LEU A 252 -32.72 -20.83 -17.01
CA LEU A 252 -31.74 -21.35 -17.96
C LEU A 252 -32.38 -21.58 -19.32
N SER A 253 -31.86 -20.92 -20.35
CA SER A 253 -32.25 -21.12 -21.76
C SER A 253 -31.31 -22.09 -22.50
N ARG A 254 -30.15 -22.36 -21.97
CA ARG A 254 -29.13 -23.28 -22.46
C ARG A 254 -28.40 -23.92 -21.30
N GLU A 255 -27.63 -24.95 -21.59
CA GLU A 255 -26.74 -25.55 -20.60
C GLU A 255 -25.77 -24.54 -20.04
N ALA A 256 -25.45 -24.66 -18.77
CA ALA A 256 -24.52 -23.78 -18.03
C ALA A 256 -23.66 -24.61 -17.09
N SER A 257 -22.38 -24.27 -17.02
CA SER A 257 -21.49 -24.83 -16.02
C SER A 257 -21.69 -24.14 -14.65
N GLY A 258 -21.18 -24.72 -13.57
CA GLY A 258 -21.15 -24.08 -12.27
C GLY A 258 -20.40 -22.74 -12.31
N GLU A 259 -19.33 -22.64 -13.10
CA GLU A 259 -18.59 -21.39 -13.29
C GLU A 259 -19.43 -20.33 -14.03
N ASP A 260 -20.22 -20.72 -15.06
CA ASP A 260 -21.12 -19.80 -15.76
C ASP A 260 -22.25 -19.28 -14.84
N LEU A 261 -22.74 -20.13 -13.95
CA LEU A 261 -23.72 -19.74 -12.95
C LEU A 261 -23.13 -18.80 -11.92
N LEU A 262 -21.92 -19.06 -11.44
CA LEU A 262 -21.25 -18.24 -10.44
C LEU A 262 -20.88 -16.84 -10.98
N ARG A 263 -20.70 -16.68 -12.30
CA ARG A 263 -20.48 -15.37 -12.94
C ARG A 263 -21.71 -14.45 -12.85
N ARG A 264 -22.91 -15.00 -12.58
CA ARG A 264 -24.12 -14.17 -12.47
C ARG A 264 -24.12 -13.39 -11.17
N PRO A 265 -24.56 -12.11 -11.16
CA PRO A 265 -24.54 -11.27 -9.96
C PRO A 265 -25.36 -11.82 -8.80
N GLU A 266 -26.48 -12.48 -9.10
CA GLU A 266 -27.40 -13.05 -8.11
C GLU A 266 -26.90 -14.34 -7.45
N MET A 267 -25.89 -15.01 -8.05
CA MET A 267 -25.33 -16.26 -7.56
C MET A 267 -24.06 -16.02 -6.75
N THR A 268 -24.02 -16.48 -5.51
CA THR A 268 -22.79 -16.54 -4.69
C THR A 268 -22.27 -17.97 -4.66
N TYR A 269 -21.01 -18.18 -4.28
CA TYR A 269 -20.44 -19.50 -4.13
C TYR A 269 -21.22 -20.32 -3.08
N GLU A 270 -21.56 -19.70 -1.94
CA GLU A 270 -22.36 -20.31 -0.90
C GLU A 270 -23.71 -20.83 -1.43
N LYS A 271 -24.47 -19.98 -2.15
CA LYS A 271 -25.72 -20.38 -2.78
C LYS A 271 -25.54 -21.50 -3.79
N LEU A 272 -24.53 -21.38 -4.66
CA LEU A 272 -24.25 -22.39 -5.69
C LEU A 272 -24.00 -23.75 -5.09
N THR A 273 -23.24 -23.84 -4.02
CA THR A 273 -22.85 -25.10 -3.38
C THR A 273 -23.91 -25.70 -2.46
N THR A 274 -25.04 -25.00 -2.22
CA THR A 274 -26.25 -25.64 -1.63
C THR A 274 -27.05 -26.46 -2.65
N LEU A 275 -26.85 -26.16 -3.96
CA LEU A 275 -27.58 -26.87 -5.03
C LEU A 275 -26.98 -28.28 -5.25
N THR A 276 -27.84 -29.25 -5.40
CA THR A 276 -27.46 -30.67 -5.49
C THR A 276 -26.33 -30.98 -6.47
N PRO A 277 -26.29 -30.39 -7.70
CA PRO A 277 -25.23 -30.71 -8.66
C PRO A 277 -23.85 -30.15 -8.25
N PHE A 278 -23.80 -29.11 -7.39
CA PHE A 278 -22.60 -28.39 -7.05
C PHE A 278 -22.16 -28.58 -5.59
N ALA A 279 -22.89 -29.33 -4.80
CA ALA A 279 -22.49 -29.72 -3.44
C ALA A 279 -21.35 -30.76 -3.45
N PRO A 280 -20.52 -30.84 -2.38
CA PRO A 280 -20.47 -29.92 -1.25
C PRO A 280 -19.61 -28.71 -1.52
N ALA A 281 -19.70 -27.71 -0.65
CA ALA A 281 -18.77 -26.55 -0.62
C ALA A 281 -17.36 -26.96 -0.17
N LEU A 282 -16.37 -26.15 -0.50
CA LEU A 282 -15.05 -26.24 0.12
C LEU A 282 -15.14 -25.95 1.62
N THR A 283 -14.34 -26.66 2.40
CA THR A 283 -14.18 -26.40 3.84
C THR A 283 -13.21 -25.24 4.11
N ASP A 284 -12.36 -24.91 3.16
CA ASP A 284 -11.45 -23.77 3.20
C ASP A 284 -12.19 -22.51 2.71
N GLU A 285 -12.63 -21.70 3.67
CA GLU A 285 -13.39 -20.46 3.41
C GLU A 285 -12.59 -19.46 2.56
N GLN A 286 -11.28 -19.35 2.77
CA GLN A 286 -10.44 -18.45 1.99
C GLN A 286 -10.29 -18.89 0.55
N ALA A 287 -10.17 -20.19 0.30
CA ALA A 287 -10.17 -20.74 -1.05
C ALA A 287 -11.53 -20.57 -1.72
N ALA A 288 -12.63 -20.79 -1.01
CA ALA A 288 -13.99 -20.60 -1.50
C ALA A 288 -14.25 -19.15 -1.94
N GLU A 289 -13.84 -18.17 -1.12
CA GLU A 289 -13.91 -16.74 -1.43
C GLU A 289 -13.10 -16.40 -2.69
N GLN A 290 -11.88 -16.94 -2.80
CA GLN A 290 -11.05 -16.72 -3.98
C GLN A 290 -11.64 -17.32 -5.26
N VAL A 291 -12.29 -18.49 -5.18
CA VAL A 291 -13.02 -19.08 -6.32
C VAL A 291 -14.10 -18.11 -6.81
N GLU A 292 -14.94 -17.59 -5.90
CA GLU A 292 -16.00 -16.64 -6.28
C GLU A 292 -15.43 -15.37 -6.90
N ILE A 293 -14.44 -14.75 -6.26
CA ILE A 293 -13.83 -13.50 -6.72
C ILE A 293 -13.17 -13.68 -8.09
N GLN A 294 -12.36 -14.74 -8.25
CA GLN A 294 -11.67 -14.99 -9.51
C GLN A 294 -12.64 -15.22 -10.67
N VAL A 295 -13.72 -15.99 -10.45
CA VAL A 295 -14.72 -16.25 -11.48
C VAL A 295 -15.48 -14.98 -11.88
N LYS A 296 -15.94 -14.21 -10.89
CA LYS A 296 -16.71 -12.97 -11.15
C LYS A 296 -15.89 -11.86 -11.79
N TYR A 297 -14.64 -11.74 -11.42
CA TYR A 297 -13.77 -10.64 -11.87
C TYR A 297 -12.80 -11.04 -12.99
N GLU A 298 -12.82 -12.27 -13.48
CA GLU A 298 -11.88 -12.80 -14.48
C GLU A 298 -11.67 -11.86 -15.68
N GLY A 299 -12.74 -11.37 -16.28
CA GLY A 299 -12.64 -10.46 -17.44
C GLY A 299 -12.09 -9.08 -17.13
N TYR A 300 -12.26 -8.59 -15.90
CA TYR A 300 -11.69 -7.33 -15.44
C TYR A 300 -10.20 -7.49 -15.10
N ILE A 301 -9.87 -8.58 -14.43
CA ILE A 301 -8.49 -8.93 -14.07
C ILE A 301 -7.65 -9.11 -15.34
N ALA A 302 -8.13 -9.87 -16.33
CA ALA A 302 -7.43 -10.07 -17.59
C ALA A 302 -7.15 -8.74 -18.33
N ARG A 303 -8.12 -7.83 -18.38
CA ARG A 303 -7.92 -6.51 -19.00
C ARG A 303 -6.88 -5.68 -18.26
N GLN A 304 -6.91 -5.68 -16.93
CA GLN A 304 -5.92 -4.96 -16.12
C GLN A 304 -4.52 -5.58 -16.29
N GLN A 305 -4.43 -6.90 -16.40
CA GLN A 305 -3.16 -7.58 -16.68
C GLN A 305 -2.58 -7.16 -18.03
N ASP A 306 -3.40 -7.09 -19.08
CA ASP A 306 -2.97 -6.59 -20.40
C ASP A 306 -2.48 -5.14 -20.34
N GLU A 307 -3.10 -4.29 -19.51
CA GLU A 307 -2.67 -2.92 -19.30
C GLU A 307 -1.31 -2.87 -18.59
N ILE A 308 -1.14 -3.69 -17.54
CA ILE A 308 0.12 -3.82 -16.80
C ILE A 308 1.23 -4.25 -17.76
N GLU A 309 1.01 -5.28 -18.57
CA GLU A 309 2.01 -5.77 -19.52
C GLU A 309 2.41 -4.72 -20.57
N LYS A 310 1.44 -3.94 -21.06
CA LYS A 310 1.71 -2.83 -21.98
C LYS A 310 2.56 -1.73 -21.31
N GLN A 311 2.26 -1.40 -20.07
CA GLN A 311 3.02 -0.40 -19.32
C GLN A 311 4.43 -0.91 -18.96
N LEU A 312 4.54 -2.15 -18.47
CA LEU A 312 5.83 -2.77 -18.11
C LEU A 312 6.81 -2.83 -19.29
N ARG A 313 6.31 -2.96 -20.54
CA ARG A 313 7.18 -2.90 -21.73
C ARG A 313 7.97 -1.60 -21.81
N ASN A 314 7.40 -0.50 -21.35
CA ASN A 314 8.06 0.81 -21.35
C ASN A 314 8.71 1.11 -20.00
N GLU A 315 8.09 0.67 -18.90
CA GLU A 315 8.50 0.95 -17.53
C GLU A 315 9.86 0.35 -17.18
N ASN A 316 10.11 -0.88 -17.61
CA ASN A 316 11.35 -1.60 -17.39
C ASN A 316 12.47 -1.25 -18.36
N THR A 317 12.28 -0.24 -19.22
CA THR A 317 13.35 0.27 -20.07
C THR A 317 14.35 1.02 -19.21
N LEU A 318 15.55 0.46 -19.03
CA LEU A 318 16.59 1.04 -18.20
C LEU A 318 17.15 2.32 -18.77
N LEU A 319 17.42 3.28 -17.91
CA LEU A 319 18.12 4.51 -18.20
C LEU A 319 19.55 4.40 -17.65
N PRO A 320 20.60 4.66 -18.48
CA PRO A 320 21.97 4.65 -17.99
C PRO A 320 22.16 5.69 -16.87
N ALA A 321 22.74 5.28 -15.74
CA ALA A 321 23.00 6.18 -14.61
C ALA A 321 23.92 7.38 -14.97
N THR A 322 24.72 7.22 -16.02
CA THR A 322 25.65 8.22 -16.54
C THR A 322 25.02 9.12 -17.61
N LEU A 323 23.74 8.93 -17.96
CA LEU A 323 23.08 9.70 -19.00
C LEU A 323 22.95 11.16 -18.59
N ASP A 324 23.51 12.05 -19.42
CA ASP A 324 23.24 13.47 -19.35
C ASP A 324 22.10 13.82 -20.30
N TYR A 325 20.96 14.17 -19.73
CA TYR A 325 19.73 14.45 -20.50
C TYR A 325 19.81 15.70 -21.39
N ARG A 326 20.85 16.53 -21.24
CA ARG A 326 21.16 17.62 -22.17
C ARG A 326 21.49 17.12 -23.60
N GLN A 327 21.91 15.87 -23.73
CA GLN A 327 22.18 15.23 -25.03
C GLN A 327 20.91 14.81 -25.77
N VAL A 328 19.77 14.78 -25.09
CA VAL A 328 18.49 14.36 -25.65
C VAL A 328 17.80 15.56 -26.30
N SER A 329 17.94 15.68 -27.63
CA SER A 329 17.30 16.77 -28.37
C SER A 329 15.78 16.69 -28.33
N GLY A 330 15.11 17.83 -28.10
CA GLY A 330 13.64 17.93 -28.06
C GLY A 330 13.04 17.92 -26.66
N LEU A 331 13.82 17.71 -25.61
CA LEU A 331 13.36 17.91 -24.22
C LEU A 331 13.40 19.41 -23.86
N SER A 332 12.45 19.84 -23.04
CA SER A 332 12.47 21.20 -22.49
C SER A 332 13.55 21.32 -21.41
N ASN A 333 14.05 22.53 -21.17
CA ASN A 333 15.07 22.80 -20.13
C ASN A 333 14.59 22.36 -18.74
N GLU A 334 13.31 22.51 -18.43
CA GLU A 334 12.72 22.06 -17.16
C GLU A 334 12.79 20.54 -17.02
N VAL A 335 12.42 19.79 -18.06
CA VAL A 335 12.48 18.32 -18.06
C VAL A 335 13.92 17.84 -17.95
N ILE A 336 14.85 18.46 -18.68
CA ILE A 336 16.28 18.15 -18.61
C ILE A 336 16.81 18.36 -17.20
N ALA A 337 16.49 19.47 -16.55
CA ALA A 337 16.92 19.76 -15.18
C ALA A 337 16.39 18.69 -14.21
N LYS A 338 15.08 18.38 -14.27
CA LYS A 338 14.44 17.37 -13.42
C LYS A 338 15.02 15.98 -13.61
N LEU A 339 15.23 15.54 -14.86
CA LEU A 339 15.80 14.24 -15.13
C LEU A 339 17.27 14.11 -14.70
N ASN A 340 18.05 15.17 -14.84
CA ASN A 340 19.44 15.19 -14.35
C ASN A 340 19.53 15.24 -12.82
N ASP A 341 18.59 15.87 -12.16
CA ASP A 341 18.51 15.99 -10.69
C ASP A 341 18.07 14.67 -10.05
N HIS A 342 16.99 14.06 -10.58
CA HIS A 342 16.42 12.83 -10.02
C HIS A 342 17.13 11.54 -10.47
N LYS A 343 17.82 11.57 -11.61
CA LYS A 343 18.51 10.42 -12.22
C LYS A 343 17.70 9.12 -12.15
N PRO A 344 16.52 9.09 -12.79
CA PRO A 344 15.66 7.91 -12.75
C PRO A 344 16.37 6.71 -13.37
N ALA A 345 16.19 5.53 -12.77
CA ALA A 345 16.81 4.29 -13.23
C ALA A 345 16.06 3.66 -14.42
N SER A 346 14.80 4.04 -14.65
CA SER A 346 13.98 3.53 -15.75
C SER A 346 13.06 4.60 -16.37
N ILE A 347 12.54 4.30 -17.54
CA ILE A 347 11.53 5.13 -18.21
C ILE A 347 10.28 5.28 -17.34
N GLY A 348 9.86 4.22 -16.64
CA GLY A 348 8.74 4.28 -15.72
C GLY A 348 8.97 5.28 -14.59
N GLN A 349 10.13 5.26 -13.95
CA GLN A 349 10.48 6.26 -12.95
C GLN A 349 10.52 7.67 -13.54
N ALA A 350 11.10 7.83 -14.72
CA ALA A 350 11.15 9.13 -15.41
C ALA A 350 9.73 9.70 -15.66
N SER A 351 8.77 8.84 -16.03
CA SER A 351 7.39 9.25 -16.34
C SER A 351 6.61 9.74 -15.10
N ARG A 352 7.01 9.32 -13.90
CA ARG A 352 6.37 9.71 -12.63
C ARG A 352 6.94 10.99 -12.01
N ILE A 353 8.05 11.50 -12.54
CA ILE A 353 8.62 12.77 -12.07
C ILE A 353 7.69 13.91 -12.44
N SER A 354 7.29 14.70 -11.44
CA SER A 354 6.39 15.86 -11.63
C SER A 354 6.93 16.82 -12.69
N GLY A 355 6.14 17.07 -13.74
CA GLY A 355 6.51 17.95 -14.86
C GLY A 355 7.21 17.23 -16.03
N VAL A 356 7.47 15.92 -15.93
CA VAL A 356 7.87 15.11 -17.08
C VAL A 356 6.60 14.67 -17.83
N THR A 357 6.44 15.12 -19.06
CA THR A 357 5.23 14.87 -19.85
C THR A 357 5.32 13.55 -20.65
N PRO A 358 4.19 12.93 -21.05
CA PRO A 358 4.19 11.77 -21.95
C PRO A 358 4.94 12.02 -23.26
N ALA A 359 4.92 13.26 -23.76
CA ALA A 359 5.69 13.66 -24.95
C ALA A 359 7.19 13.59 -24.70
N ALA A 360 7.66 14.04 -23.53
CA ALA A 360 9.07 13.95 -23.13
C ALA A 360 9.53 12.49 -23.03
N ILE A 361 8.70 11.61 -22.48
CA ILE A 361 8.97 10.16 -22.41
C ILE A 361 9.08 9.56 -23.82
N SER A 362 8.19 9.93 -24.74
CA SER A 362 8.25 9.47 -26.13
C SER A 362 9.54 9.91 -26.84
N ILE A 363 9.98 11.15 -26.62
CA ILE A 363 11.25 11.67 -27.14
C ILE A 363 12.43 10.87 -26.58
N LEU A 364 12.43 10.61 -25.28
CA LEU A 364 13.48 9.86 -24.60
C LEU A 364 13.57 8.41 -25.14
N LEU A 365 12.44 7.73 -25.33
CA LEU A 365 12.38 6.39 -25.92
C LEU A 365 12.94 6.36 -27.34
N VAL A 366 12.56 7.34 -28.17
CA VAL A 366 13.07 7.45 -29.54
C VAL A 366 14.57 7.69 -29.54
N TRP A 367 15.07 8.54 -28.65
CA TRP A 367 16.49 8.83 -28.52
C TRP A 367 17.27 7.59 -28.06
N LEU A 368 16.82 6.87 -27.02
CA LEU A 368 17.42 5.62 -26.56
C LEU A 368 17.48 4.56 -27.66
N LYS A 369 16.40 4.45 -28.46
CA LYS A 369 16.37 3.55 -29.62
C LYS A 369 17.43 3.90 -30.68
N LYS A 370 17.57 5.19 -30.98
CA LYS A 370 18.58 5.69 -31.91
C LYS A 370 20.02 5.40 -31.46
N GLN A 371 20.27 5.48 -30.14
CA GLN A 371 21.59 5.22 -29.55
C GLN A 371 21.88 3.72 -29.33
N GLY A 372 20.95 2.83 -29.67
CA GLY A 372 21.10 1.40 -29.42
C GLY A 372 21.13 1.04 -27.91
N MET A 373 20.65 1.94 -27.06
CA MET A 373 20.68 1.83 -25.59
C MET A 373 19.41 1.24 -25.00
N LEU A 374 18.44 0.79 -25.81
CA LEU A 374 17.24 0.13 -25.34
C LEU A 374 17.60 -1.22 -24.70
N ARG A 375 17.89 -1.18 -23.40
CA ARG A 375 18.03 -2.40 -22.57
C ARG A 375 16.80 -2.53 -21.69
N ARG A 376 16.26 -3.74 -21.58
CA ARG A 376 15.21 -4.09 -20.63
C ARG A 376 15.86 -4.69 -19.41
N SER A 377 15.33 -4.45 -18.21
CA SER A 377 15.63 -5.29 -17.04
C SER A 377 15.14 -6.70 -17.36
N ALA A 378 15.96 -7.66 -17.01
CA ALA A 378 15.64 -9.09 -17.13
C ALA A 378 14.49 -9.46 -16.17
#